data_2cff14e531c75ad82b40d871d0e51018
#
_entry.id   2cff14e531c75ad82b40d871d0e51018
#
_cell.length_a   1.000
_cell.length_b   1.000
_cell.length_c   1.000
_cell.angle_alpha   90.00
_cell.angle_beta   90.00
_cell.angle_gamma   90.00
#
_symmetry.space_group_name_H-M   'P 1'
#
loop_
_entity.id
_entity.type
_entity.pdbx_description
1 polymer ?
#
loop_
_entity_poly.entity_id
_entity_poly.type
_entity_poly.pdbx_seq_one_letter_code
_entity_poly.pdbx_strand_id
1 'polypeptide(L)'
;MAELRILPPAAKYFKKLKGKQLIRLFQEAIDEILEDPSVGEEKKGDLKGIKGYDIFYNHTNYELAYTVEYVKRNNSDAVDVVVVIMAGTRENFYEALKRYWS
;
A
#
# COMPACT_ATOMS: atom_id res chain seq x y z
N MET A 1 5.94 -1.54 15.60
CA MET A 1 4.91 -1.56 14.56
C MET A 1 4.70 -0.16 14.01
N ALA A 2 4.62 -0.01 12.71
CA ALA A 2 4.40 1.29 12.08
C ALA A 2 2.95 1.74 12.24
N GLU A 3 2.73 3.04 12.14
CA GLU A 3 1.39 3.59 12.05
C GLU A 3 0.86 3.48 10.62
N LEU A 4 -0.45 3.44 10.47
CA LEU A 4 -1.08 3.27 9.16
C LEU A 4 -1.90 4.49 8.78
N ARG A 5 -1.73 4.91 7.53
CA ARG A 5 -2.59 5.91 6.90
C ARG A 5 -3.03 5.39 5.54
N ILE A 6 -4.30 5.55 5.21
CA ILE A 6 -4.84 5.06 3.94
C ILE A 6 -5.37 6.25 3.16
N LEU A 7 -4.85 6.45 1.93
CA LEU A 7 -5.28 7.55 1.08
C LEU A 7 -6.57 7.20 0.34
N PRO A 8 -7.29 8.22 -0.16
CA PRO A 8 -8.61 8.01 -0.76
C PRO A 8 -8.69 6.94 -1.85
N PRO A 9 -7.74 6.82 -2.79
CA PRO A 9 -7.88 5.78 -3.81
C PRO A 9 -7.88 4.37 -3.22
N ALA A 10 -7.02 4.11 -2.24
CA ALA A 10 -6.98 2.81 -1.59
C ALA A 10 -8.23 2.60 -0.74
N ALA A 11 -8.61 3.60 0.05
CA ALA A 11 -9.80 3.50 0.89
C ALA A 11 -11.05 3.20 0.06
N LYS A 12 -11.17 3.87 -1.09
CA LYS A 12 -12.31 3.67 -1.99
C LYS A 12 -12.33 2.25 -2.55
N TYR A 13 -11.16 1.72 -2.91
CA TYR A 13 -11.07 0.36 -3.40
C TYR A 13 -11.47 -0.64 -2.33
N PHE A 14 -10.94 -0.50 -1.12
CA PHE A 14 -11.25 -1.42 -0.03
C PHE A 14 -12.73 -1.38 0.34
N LYS A 15 -13.34 -0.22 0.28
CA LYS A 15 -14.76 -0.08 0.59
C LYS A 15 -15.65 -0.85 -0.38
N LYS A 16 -15.24 -0.95 -1.65
CA LYS A 16 -15.99 -1.66 -2.69
C LYS A 16 -15.61 -3.12 -2.80
N LEU A 17 -14.54 -3.54 -2.14
CA LEU A 17 -14.01 -4.89 -2.27
C LEU A 17 -14.97 -5.89 -1.64
N LYS A 18 -15.28 -6.94 -2.39
CA LYS A 18 -16.15 -8.01 -1.92
C LYS A 18 -15.36 -9.31 -1.91
N GLY A 19 -15.85 -10.30 -1.15
CA GLY A 19 -15.16 -11.56 -1.03
C GLY A 19 -14.28 -11.60 0.20
N LYS A 20 -14.68 -12.42 1.17
CA LYS A 20 -14.01 -12.48 2.47
C LYS A 20 -12.54 -12.86 2.39
N GLN A 21 -12.21 -13.79 1.50
CA GLN A 21 -10.82 -14.24 1.40
C GLN A 21 -9.91 -13.17 0.82
N LEU A 22 -10.37 -12.44 -0.19
CA LEU A 22 -9.56 -11.38 -0.78
C LEU A 22 -9.37 -10.24 0.20
N ILE A 23 -10.43 -9.87 0.93
CA ILE A 23 -10.33 -8.86 1.98
C ILE A 23 -9.29 -9.27 3.01
N ARG A 24 -9.31 -10.54 3.43
CA ARG A 24 -8.33 -11.07 4.40
C ARG A 24 -6.91 -10.98 3.86
N LEU A 25 -6.71 -11.29 2.58
CA LEU A 25 -5.38 -11.22 1.99
C LEU A 25 -4.84 -9.79 1.99
N PHE A 26 -5.68 -8.81 1.70
CA PHE A 26 -5.26 -7.41 1.79
C PHE A 26 -4.95 -7.00 3.22
N GLN A 27 -5.76 -7.46 4.19
CA GLN A 27 -5.49 -7.17 5.59
C GLN A 27 -4.18 -7.79 6.05
N GLU A 28 -3.91 -9.04 5.66
CA GLU A 28 -2.66 -9.69 5.99
C GLU A 28 -1.46 -9.00 5.35
N ALA A 29 -1.62 -8.54 4.10
CA ALA A 29 -0.57 -7.79 3.43
C ALA A 29 -0.25 -6.49 4.18
N ILE A 30 -1.28 -5.76 4.59
CA ILE A 30 -1.09 -4.53 5.35
C ILE A 30 -0.42 -4.82 6.70
N ASP A 31 -0.84 -5.89 7.39
CA ASP A 31 -0.23 -6.27 8.65
C ASP A 31 1.25 -6.59 8.47
N GLU A 32 1.60 -7.31 7.42
CA GLU A 32 2.99 -7.64 7.12
C GLU A 32 3.80 -6.38 6.85
N ILE A 33 3.25 -5.45 6.08
CA ILE A 33 3.91 -4.17 5.78
C ILE A 33 4.11 -3.35 7.06
N LEU A 34 3.13 -3.36 7.96
CA LEU A 34 3.25 -2.63 9.23
C LEU A 34 4.34 -3.22 10.12
N GLU A 35 4.51 -4.54 10.10
CA GLU A 35 5.57 -5.20 10.87
C GLU A 35 6.94 -4.93 10.28
N ASP A 36 7.04 -4.90 8.95
CA ASP A 36 8.30 -4.66 8.25
C ASP A 36 8.03 -3.89 6.96
N PRO A 37 8.08 -2.55 7.01
CA PRO A 37 7.78 -1.73 5.83
C PRO A 37 8.70 -1.96 4.64
N SER A 38 9.82 -2.65 4.81
CA SER A 38 10.75 -2.92 3.72
C SER A 38 10.36 -4.09 2.83
N VAL A 39 9.27 -4.82 3.16
CA VAL A 39 8.91 -6.04 2.42
C VAL A 39 8.48 -5.77 0.98
N GLY A 40 7.93 -4.60 0.68
CA GLY A 40 7.51 -4.27 -0.68
C GLY A 40 8.67 -4.03 -1.62
N GLU A 41 8.39 -4.18 -2.92
CA GLU A 41 9.38 -3.93 -3.96
C GLU A 41 9.46 -2.44 -4.26
N GLU A 42 10.65 -1.87 -4.17
CA GLU A 42 10.84 -0.45 -4.44
C GLU A 42 10.71 -0.17 -5.93
N LYS A 43 9.95 0.86 -6.28
CA LYS A 43 9.73 1.27 -7.66
C LYS A 43 10.76 2.30 -8.07
N LYS A 44 10.91 2.48 -9.39
CA LYS A 44 11.94 3.36 -9.96
C LYS A 44 11.29 4.45 -10.81
N GLY A 45 12.09 5.41 -11.26
CA GLY A 45 11.64 6.47 -12.15
C GLY A 45 10.64 7.38 -11.47
N ASP A 46 9.51 7.63 -12.13
CA ASP A 46 8.47 8.53 -11.65
C ASP A 46 7.84 8.08 -10.33
N LEU A 47 8.03 6.81 -9.98
CA LEU A 47 7.46 6.22 -8.76
C LEU A 47 8.51 5.96 -7.69
N LYS A 48 9.66 6.60 -7.81
CA LYS A 48 10.72 6.47 -6.80
C LYS A 48 10.18 6.86 -5.43
N GLY A 49 10.47 6.05 -4.43
CA GLY A 49 9.98 6.25 -3.07
C GLY A 49 8.69 5.49 -2.77
N ILE A 50 8.07 4.91 -3.78
CA ILE A 50 6.89 4.08 -3.60
C ILE A 50 7.32 2.61 -3.64
N LYS A 51 6.69 1.82 -2.78
CA LYS A 51 6.87 0.37 -2.76
C LYS A 51 5.59 -0.31 -3.20
N GLY A 52 5.73 -1.41 -3.92
CA GLY A 52 4.60 -2.23 -4.35
C GLY A 52 4.60 -3.56 -3.65
N TYR A 53 3.42 -4.06 -3.37
CA TYR A 53 3.23 -5.37 -2.74
C TYR A 53 2.22 -6.15 -3.56
N ASP A 54 2.64 -7.33 -4.04
CA ASP A 54 1.81 -8.15 -4.91
C ASP A 54 0.98 -9.12 -4.11
N ILE A 55 -0.28 -9.28 -4.50
CA ILE A 55 -1.18 -10.28 -3.95
C ILE A 55 -1.74 -11.08 -5.13
N PHE A 56 -1.56 -12.39 -5.10
CA PHE A 56 -2.10 -13.25 -6.12
C PHE A 56 -3.25 -14.07 -5.54
N TYR A 57 -4.42 -13.97 -6.15
CA TYR A 57 -5.59 -14.67 -5.67
C TYR A 57 -6.51 -14.99 -6.84
N ASN A 58 -6.92 -16.25 -6.93
CA ASN A 58 -7.91 -16.70 -7.91
C ASN A 58 -7.53 -16.28 -9.34
N HIS A 59 -6.29 -16.58 -9.73
CA HIS A 59 -5.73 -16.30 -11.07
C HIS A 59 -5.65 -14.81 -11.41
N THR A 60 -5.77 -13.95 -10.43
CA THR A 60 -5.69 -12.51 -10.62
C THR A 60 -4.55 -11.94 -9.79
N ASN A 61 -3.79 -11.04 -10.39
CA ASN A 61 -2.76 -10.28 -9.68
C ASN A 61 -3.36 -8.98 -9.17
N TYR A 62 -3.20 -8.76 -7.87
CA TYR A 62 -3.58 -7.51 -7.23
C TYR A 62 -2.33 -6.80 -6.77
N GLU A 63 -2.42 -5.51 -6.64
CA GLU A 63 -1.29 -4.68 -6.28
C GLU A 63 -1.69 -3.73 -5.17
N LEU A 64 -0.74 -3.45 -4.28
CA LEU A 64 -0.91 -2.47 -3.23
C LEU A 64 0.33 -1.57 -3.26
N ALA A 65 0.12 -0.26 -3.37
CA ALA A 65 1.22 0.69 -3.40
C ALA A 65 1.24 1.51 -2.12
N TYR A 66 2.42 1.65 -1.54
CA TYR A 66 2.56 2.41 -0.30
C TYR A 66 3.90 3.13 -0.27
N THR A 67 3.97 4.12 0.59
CA THR A 67 5.23 4.76 0.92
C THR A 67 5.40 4.78 2.42
N VAL A 68 6.63 5.02 2.89
CA VAL A 68 6.93 5.05 4.31
C VAL A 68 7.44 6.44 4.65
N GLU A 69 6.78 7.10 5.60
CA GLU A 69 7.20 8.39 6.09
C GLU A 69 7.79 8.24 7.48
N TYR A 70 8.78 9.05 7.79
CA TYR A 70 9.43 9.06 9.08
C TYR A 70 8.94 10.30 9.81
N VAL A 71 8.11 10.12 10.84
CA VAL A 71 7.45 11.24 11.52
C VAL A 71 7.88 11.28 12.97
N LYS A 72 8.34 12.45 13.41
CA LYS A 72 8.72 12.67 14.80
C LYS A 72 7.55 13.30 15.53
N ARG A 73 7.19 12.74 16.69
CA ARG A 73 6.01 13.18 17.43
C ARG A 73 6.39 13.66 18.83
N ASN A 74 6.01 14.89 19.15
CA ASN A 74 6.05 15.47 20.52
C ASN A 74 7.34 15.17 21.28
N ASN A 75 8.50 15.45 20.67
CA ASN A 75 9.81 15.23 21.27
C ASN A 75 10.13 13.76 21.55
N SER A 76 9.31 12.83 21.10
CA SER A 76 9.61 11.41 21.21
C SER A 76 10.38 10.93 19.98
N ASP A 77 10.73 9.66 19.97
CA ASP A 77 11.42 9.05 18.84
C ASP A 77 10.57 9.09 17.59
N ALA A 78 11.22 9.13 16.44
CA ALA A 78 10.52 9.08 15.17
C ALA A 78 9.83 7.73 15.01
N VAL A 79 8.65 7.74 14.39
CA VAL A 79 7.92 6.52 14.07
C VAL A 79 7.73 6.42 12.56
N ASP A 80 7.71 5.19 12.06
CA ASP A 80 7.37 4.94 10.68
C ASP A 80 5.87 5.06 10.49
N VAL A 81 5.47 5.76 9.45
CA VAL A 81 4.07 5.82 9.03
C VAL A 81 3.98 5.21 7.64
N VAL A 82 3.25 4.12 7.53
CA VAL A 82 2.98 3.48 6.24
C VAL A 82 1.77 4.17 5.64
N VAL A 83 1.95 4.76 4.47
CA VAL A 83 0.88 5.44 3.74
C VAL A 83 0.49 4.57 2.56
N VAL A 84 -0.67 3.91 2.66
CA VAL A 84 -1.19 3.09 1.57
C VAL A 84 -1.87 4.02 0.57
N ILE A 85 -1.30 4.12 -0.62
CA ILE A 85 -1.71 5.09 -1.63
C ILE A 85 -2.84 4.55 -2.48
N MET A 86 -2.69 3.33 -2.98
CA MET A 86 -3.59 2.76 -3.96
C MET A 86 -3.61 1.24 -3.85
N ALA A 87 -4.73 0.64 -4.17
CA ALA A 87 -4.88 -0.81 -4.25
C ALA A 87 -5.79 -1.13 -5.42
N GLY A 88 -5.60 -2.29 -6.03
CA GLY A 88 -6.45 -2.71 -7.14
C GLY A 88 -5.88 -3.91 -7.85
N THR A 89 -6.48 -4.25 -8.98
CA THR A 89 -5.92 -5.26 -9.87
C THR A 89 -4.71 -4.66 -10.58
N ARG A 90 -3.79 -5.52 -11.00
CA ARG A 90 -2.56 -5.06 -11.63
C ARG A 90 -2.77 -4.36 -12.97
N GLU A 91 -3.85 -4.67 -13.65
CA GLU A 91 -4.14 -4.06 -14.94
C GLU A 91 -4.34 -2.54 -14.79
N ASN A 92 -3.54 -1.78 -15.54
CA ASN A 92 -3.56 -0.31 -15.52
C ASN A 92 -3.22 0.32 -14.17
N PHE A 93 -2.76 -0.48 -13.22
CA PHE A 93 -2.51 -0.01 -11.86
C PHE A 93 -1.47 1.11 -11.84
N TYR A 94 -0.34 0.90 -12.51
CA TYR A 94 0.76 1.86 -12.46
C TYR A 94 0.46 3.14 -13.23
N GLU A 95 -0.34 3.07 -14.27
CA GLU A 95 -0.77 4.29 -14.98
C GLU A 95 -1.66 5.15 -14.08
N ALA A 96 -2.61 4.52 -13.39
CA ALA A 96 -3.47 5.22 -12.45
C ALA A 96 -2.66 5.81 -11.30
N LEU A 97 -1.69 5.04 -10.78
CA LEU A 97 -0.83 5.49 -9.70
C LEU A 97 -0.02 6.71 -10.11
N LYS A 98 0.58 6.69 -11.30
CA LYS A 98 1.36 7.83 -11.80
C LYS A 98 0.51 9.09 -11.90
N ARG A 99 -0.72 8.96 -12.39
CA ARG A 99 -1.62 10.12 -12.50
C ARG A 99 -1.98 10.70 -11.14
N TYR A 100 -2.21 9.82 -10.18
CA TYR A 100 -2.59 10.26 -8.84
C TYR A 100 -1.41 10.90 -8.09
N TRP A 101 -0.25 10.28 -8.21
CA TRP A 101 0.91 10.64 -7.40
C TRP A 101 1.70 11.84 -7.95
N SER A 102 1.62 12.13 -9.21
CA SER A 102 2.37 13.22 -9.84
C SER A 102 1.97 14.62 -9.36
#